data_942b2a1dc8aed52ca8c50227e5e78c05
#
_entry.id   942b2a1dc8aed52ca8c50227e5e78c05
#
_cell.length_a   1.000
_cell.length_b   1.000
_cell.length_c   1.000
_cell.angle_alpha   90.00
_cell.angle_beta   90.00
_cell.angle_gamma   90.00
#
_symmetry.space_group_name_H-M   'P 1'
#
loop_
_entity.id
_entity.type
_entity.pdbx_description
1 polymer ?
#
loop_
_entity_poly.entity_id
_entity_poly.type
_entity_poly.pdbx_seq_one_letter_code
_entity_poly.pdbx_strand_id
1 'polypeptide(L)'
;MSEIGTFIRGKRFVRTDIVNDGVPCIHYGDMYTYYGLYATKSKGMLRNELAPKMRYAQKNDVVIVAAGENKEDIGIGMAWLGDEPAAVHDACFIFKSDLYPQYVSHYLRTKYYHKQIVKHVSEGKICSISAKGLGNAIIPIPPYEEQVRIATQLNKFDALVSDLVQGLPAEIAAVQTQY
;
A
#
# COMPACT_ATOMS: atom_id res chain seq x y z
N MET A 1 -7.21 -8.07 13.02
CA MET A 1 -6.63 -6.71 12.83
C MET A 1 -7.42 -5.61 13.51
N SER A 2 -8.75 -5.70 13.64
CA SER A 2 -9.54 -4.68 14.36
C SER A 2 -9.24 -4.52 15.86
N GLU A 3 -8.61 -5.51 16.49
CA GLU A 3 -8.22 -5.45 17.91
C GLU A 3 -6.89 -4.73 18.13
N ILE A 4 -6.09 -4.53 17.09
CA ILE A 4 -4.73 -4.00 17.16
C ILE A 4 -4.54 -2.69 16.40
N GLY A 5 -5.59 -2.18 15.81
CA GLY A 5 -5.53 -0.93 15.04
C GLY A 5 -6.88 -0.47 14.54
N THR A 6 -6.88 0.71 13.96
CA THR A 6 -8.08 1.35 13.43
C THR A 6 -7.99 1.53 11.92
N PHE A 7 -9.12 1.36 11.23
CA PHE A 7 -9.26 1.59 9.80
C PHE A 7 -10.01 2.89 9.55
N ILE A 8 -9.38 3.85 8.90
CA ILE A 8 -9.97 5.14 8.54
C ILE A 8 -10.09 5.18 7.02
N ARG A 9 -11.30 5.20 6.48
CA ARG A 9 -11.50 5.30 5.03
C ARG A 9 -11.03 6.66 4.53
N GLY A 10 -10.30 6.71 3.41
CA GLY A 10 -9.90 7.94 2.75
C GLY A 10 -11.08 8.80 2.29
N LYS A 11 -10.80 9.86 1.55
CA LYS A 11 -11.81 10.79 0.99
C LYS A 11 -11.67 10.88 -0.52
N ARG A 12 -12.81 11.03 -1.20
CA ARG A 12 -12.87 11.07 -2.66
C ARG A 12 -12.18 12.32 -3.21
N PHE A 13 -11.33 12.10 -4.20
CA PHE A 13 -10.81 13.06 -5.15
C PHE A 13 -10.59 12.33 -6.50
N VAL A 14 -10.42 13.04 -7.58
CA VAL A 14 -10.28 12.46 -8.91
C VAL A 14 -8.91 12.79 -9.51
N ARG A 15 -8.53 12.12 -10.59
CA ARG A 15 -7.23 12.34 -11.26
C ARG A 15 -6.98 13.79 -11.66
N THR A 16 -8.02 14.54 -12.04
CA THR A 16 -7.92 15.96 -12.40
C THR A 16 -7.68 16.89 -11.20
N ASP A 17 -7.82 16.37 -9.97
CA ASP A 17 -7.49 17.10 -8.74
C ASP A 17 -6.00 16.96 -8.37
N ILE A 18 -5.27 16.08 -9.06
CA ILE A 18 -3.84 15.88 -8.88
C ILE A 18 -3.10 16.90 -9.74
N VAL A 19 -2.27 17.70 -9.10
CA VAL A 19 -1.56 18.86 -9.67
C VAL A 19 -0.05 18.76 -9.37
N ASN A 20 0.73 19.71 -9.87
CA ASN A 20 2.18 19.73 -9.63
C ASN A 20 2.55 20.34 -8.28
N ASP A 21 1.69 21.22 -7.73
CA ASP A 21 1.91 21.90 -6.44
C ASP A 21 0.65 21.81 -5.57
N GLY A 22 0.83 21.33 -4.32
CA GLY A 22 -0.28 21.09 -3.42
C GLY A 22 0.14 20.29 -2.19
N VAL A 23 -0.74 19.42 -1.69
CA VAL A 23 -0.44 18.50 -0.58
C VAL A 23 -0.18 17.08 -1.08
N PRO A 24 0.73 16.31 -0.47
CA PRO A 24 0.97 14.94 -0.85
C PRO A 24 -0.32 14.12 -0.90
N CYS A 25 -0.49 13.27 -1.95
CA CYS A 25 -1.66 12.41 -2.03
C CYS A 25 -1.34 11.01 -2.57
N ILE A 26 -2.16 10.04 -2.15
CA ILE A 26 -2.10 8.63 -2.55
C ILE A 26 -3.41 8.28 -3.24
N HIS A 27 -3.37 8.13 -4.56
CA HIS A 27 -4.49 7.66 -5.36
C HIS A 27 -4.46 6.13 -5.46
N TYR A 28 -5.62 5.47 -5.36
CA TYR A 28 -5.70 4.00 -5.33
C TYR A 28 -5.04 3.32 -6.55
N GLY A 29 -5.17 3.90 -7.74
CA GLY A 29 -4.55 3.36 -8.95
C GLY A 29 -3.02 3.37 -8.91
N ASP A 30 -2.40 4.24 -8.12
CA ASP A 30 -0.95 4.29 -7.97
C ASP A 30 -0.43 3.21 -7.01
N MET A 31 -1.32 2.62 -6.20
CA MET A 31 -1.00 1.47 -5.34
C MET A 31 -0.59 0.22 -6.14
N TYR A 32 -1.04 0.11 -7.39
CA TYR A 32 -0.76 -1.02 -8.27
C TYR A 32 0.38 -0.76 -9.26
N THR A 33 0.55 0.51 -9.64
CA THR A 33 1.41 0.87 -10.78
C THR A 33 2.69 1.59 -10.40
N TYR A 34 2.74 2.14 -9.21
CA TYR A 34 3.85 2.99 -8.77
C TYR A 34 4.41 2.61 -7.41
N TYR A 35 3.55 2.42 -6.40
CA TYR A 35 4.00 2.15 -5.05
C TYR A 35 4.34 0.67 -4.83
N GLY A 36 5.48 0.43 -4.16
CA GLY A 36 5.89 -0.88 -3.69
C GLY A 36 5.35 -1.18 -2.28
N LEU A 37 6.17 -1.82 -1.48
CA LEU A 37 5.89 -2.16 -0.07
C LEU A 37 5.82 -0.94 0.84
N TYR A 38 6.56 0.10 0.52
CA TYR A 38 6.57 1.36 1.27
C TYR A 38 6.87 2.53 0.33
N ALA A 39 6.55 3.73 0.80
CA ALA A 39 6.88 4.98 0.12
C ALA A 39 7.25 6.08 1.12
N THR A 40 8.21 6.91 0.74
CA THR A 40 8.64 8.11 1.49
C THR A 40 8.16 9.40 0.85
N LYS A 41 7.72 9.34 -0.42
CA LYS A 41 7.20 10.48 -1.18
C LYS A 41 5.95 10.07 -1.94
N SER A 42 5.01 10.98 -2.09
CA SER A 42 3.84 10.78 -2.95
C SER A 42 4.23 10.95 -4.43
N LYS A 43 3.52 10.23 -5.29
CA LYS A 43 3.64 10.37 -6.75
C LYS A 43 3.05 11.68 -7.24
N GLY A 44 1.97 12.14 -6.62
CA GLY A 44 1.24 13.32 -7.02
C GLY A 44 0.86 14.19 -5.83
N MET A 45 0.46 15.42 -6.13
CA MET A 45 0.03 16.41 -5.14
C MET A 45 -1.45 16.75 -5.37
N LEU A 46 -2.24 16.78 -4.31
CA LEU A 46 -3.64 17.19 -4.36
C LEU A 46 -3.73 18.71 -4.26
N ARG A 47 -4.60 19.33 -5.05
CA ARG A 47 -4.85 20.78 -4.98
C ARG A 47 -5.23 21.24 -3.57
N ASN A 48 -4.72 22.38 -3.14
CA ASN A 48 -4.85 22.88 -1.76
C ASN A 48 -6.29 23.11 -1.31
N GLU A 49 -7.21 23.45 -2.23
CA GLU A 49 -8.63 23.70 -1.91
C GLU A 49 -9.35 22.47 -1.35
N LEU A 50 -8.88 21.27 -1.69
CA LEU A 50 -9.43 20.02 -1.19
C LEU A 50 -8.78 19.57 0.13
N ALA A 51 -7.59 20.06 0.43
CA ALA A 51 -6.80 19.64 1.60
C ALA A 51 -7.59 19.60 2.92
N PRO A 52 -8.40 20.64 3.29
CA PRO A 52 -9.12 20.64 4.57
C PRO A 52 -10.16 19.52 4.70
N LYS A 53 -10.60 18.93 3.60
CA LYS A 53 -11.65 17.90 3.57
C LYS A 53 -11.08 16.47 3.54
N MET A 54 -9.75 16.33 3.42
CA MET A 54 -9.10 15.02 3.24
C MET A 54 -8.84 14.32 4.57
N ARG A 55 -8.50 13.05 4.46
CA ARG A 55 -7.97 12.21 5.53
C ARG A 55 -6.57 11.80 5.17
N TYR A 56 -5.67 11.88 6.12
CA TYR A 56 -4.24 11.80 5.90
C TYR A 56 -3.63 10.57 6.55
N ALA A 57 -2.85 9.82 5.79
CA ALA A 57 -1.89 8.89 6.32
C ALA A 57 -0.72 9.68 6.92
N GLN A 58 -0.41 9.41 8.18
CA GLN A 58 0.77 9.92 8.88
C GLN A 58 1.94 8.96 8.69
N LYS A 59 3.15 9.42 8.97
CA LYS A 59 4.32 8.54 9.01
C LYS A 59 4.04 7.31 9.87
N ASN A 60 4.38 6.13 9.35
CA ASN A 60 4.14 4.79 9.91
C ASN A 60 2.70 4.26 9.80
N ASP A 61 1.78 4.98 9.19
CA ASP A 61 0.49 4.40 8.82
C ASP A 61 0.65 3.45 7.62
N VAL A 62 -0.27 2.50 7.48
CA VAL A 62 -0.34 1.62 6.32
C VAL A 62 -1.58 1.95 5.50
N VAL A 63 -1.39 2.26 4.21
CA VAL A 63 -2.49 2.50 3.27
C VAL A 63 -2.87 1.19 2.61
N ILE A 64 -4.15 0.80 2.70
CA ILE A 64 -4.67 -0.50 2.24
C ILE A 64 -5.74 -0.28 1.18
N VAL A 65 -5.62 -0.95 0.06
CA VAL A 65 -6.61 -0.91 -1.01
C VAL A 65 -7.91 -1.58 -0.57
N ALA A 66 -9.01 -0.86 -0.70
CA ALA A 66 -10.35 -1.31 -0.30
C ALA A 66 -11.32 -1.47 -1.47
N ALA A 67 -11.03 -0.87 -2.63
CA ALA A 67 -11.87 -1.02 -3.83
C ALA A 67 -11.02 -0.94 -5.10
N GLY A 68 -11.33 -1.77 -6.09
CA GLY A 68 -10.61 -1.87 -7.36
C GLY A 68 -11.32 -2.80 -8.33
N GLU A 69 -10.77 -2.94 -9.54
CA GLU A 69 -11.36 -3.77 -10.59
C GLU A 69 -11.10 -5.27 -10.34
N ASN A 70 -9.93 -5.62 -9.82
CA ASN A 70 -9.54 -7.00 -9.58
C ASN A 70 -9.67 -7.35 -8.10
N LYS A 71 -10.20 -8.53 -7.84
CA LYS A 71 -10.38 -9.06 -6.48
C LYS A 71 -9.03 -9.34 -5.79
N GLU A 72 -8.04 -9.73 -6.57
CA GLU A 72 -6.69 -10.07 -6.12
C GLU A 72 -5.94 -8.86 -5.56
N ASP A 73 -6.29 -7.67 -6.03
CA ASP A 73 -5.65 -6.42 -5.61
C ASP A 73 -6.22 -5.86 -4.29
N ILE A 74 -7.42 -6.35 -3.89
CA ILE A 74 -8.07 -5.90 -2.66
C ILE A 74 -7.29 -6.35 -1.45
N GLY A 75 -7.03 -5.42 -0.53
CA GLY A 75 -6.29 -5.69 0.70
C GLY A 75 -4.77 -5.47 0.61
N ILE A 76 -4.23 -5.22 -0.59
CA ILE A 76 -2.81 -4.88 -0.74
C ILE A 76 -2.51 -3.60 0.05
N GLY A 77 -1.41 -3.61 0.81
CA GLY A 77 -0.97 -2.51 1.66
C GLY A 77 0.39 -1.93 1.28
N MET A 78 0.58 -0.66 1.63
CA MET A 78 1.82 0.09 1.48
C MET A 78 2.07 0.91 2.74
N ALA A 79 3.25 0.79 3.35
CA ALA A 79 3.66 1.60 4.49
C ALA A 79 4.00 3.04 4.05
N TRP A 80 3.35 4.02 4.65
CA TRP A 80 3.71 5.42 4.43
C TRP A 80 4.81 5.82 5.41
N LEU A 81 5.99 6.13 4.90
CA LEU A 81 7.18 6.51 5.68
C LEU A 81 7.61 7.95 5.42
N GLY A 82 6.82 8.71 4.64
CA GLY A 82 7.07 10.12 4.37
C GLY A 82 6.91 10.98 5.63
N ASP A 83 7.71 12.04 5.75
CA ASP A 83 7.63 12.98 6.87
C ASP A 83 6.39 13.87 6.78
N GLU A 84 5.89 14.13 5.57
CA GLU A 84 4.66 14.88 5.35
C GLU A 84 3.45 13.95 5.28
N PRO A 85 2.32 14.34 5.90
CA PRO A 85 1.07 13.59 5.79
C PRO A 85 0.57 13.53 4.33
N ALA A 86 0.08 12.36 3.88
CA ALA A 86 -0.46 12.20 2.54
C ALA A 86 -1.97 11.98 2.55
N ALA A 87 -2.72 12.76 1.76
CA ALA A 87 -4.16 12.60 1.56
C ALA A 87 -4.46 11.26 0.88
N VAL A 88 -5.37 10.47 1.43
CA VAL A 88 -5.68 9.12 0.94
C VAL A 88 -7.04 9.08 0.24
N HIS A 89 -7.07 8.49 -0.96
CA HIS A 89 -8.28 8.29 -1.76
C HIS A 89 -9.30 7.36 -1.07
N ASP A 90 -10.59 7.56 -1.31
CA ASP A 90 -11.70 6.81 -0.67
C ASP A 90 -11.79 5.33 -1.07
N ALA A 91 -11.10 4.90 -2.12
CA ALA A 91 -10.90 3.50 -2.44
C ALA A 91 -9.85 2.80 -1.57
N CYS A 92 -9.26 3.50 -0.60
CA CYS A 92 -8.28 2.97 0.35
C CYS A 92 -8.69 3.24 1.80
N PHE A 93 -8.16 2.42 2.71
CA PHE A 93 -8.15 2.68 4.15
C PHE A 93 -6.75 3.06 4.61
N ILE A 94 -6.71 3.93 5.63
CA ILE A 94 -5.53 4.19 6.46
C ILE A 94 -5.65 3.26 7.66
N PHE A 95 -4.69 2.37 7.83
CA PHE A 95 -4.59 1.49 8.99
C PHE A 95 -3.56 2.03 9.96
N LYS A 96 -3.99 2.36 11.17
CA LYS A 96 -3.18 2.87 12.27
C LYS A 96 -3.00 1.79 13.32
N SER A 97 -1.76 1.44 13.63
CA SER A 97 -1.41 0.45 14.66
C SER A 97 0.00 0.70 15.19
N ASP A 98 0.35 0.06 16.31
CA ASP A 98 1.69 0.10 16.89
C ASP A 98 2.64 -0.95 16.29
N LEU A 99 2.19 -1.70 15.27
CA LEU A 99 3.03 -2.66 14.57
C LEU A 99 4.03 -1.95 13.64
N TYR A 100 5.16 -2.60 13.40
CA TYR A 100 6.13 -2.09 12.43
C TYR A 100 5.50 -2.03 11.02
N PRO A 101 5.38 -0.84 10.39
CA PRO A 101 4.53 -0.65 9.21
C PRO A 101 4.97 -1.48 8.00
N GLN A 102 6.28 -1.66 7.79
CA GLN A 102 6.78 -2.48 6.69
C GLN A 102 6.51 -3.98 6.94
N TYR A 103 6.52 -4.45 8.20
CA TYR A 103 6.10 -5.80 8.56
C TYR A 103 4.64 -6.03 8.17
N VAL A 104 3.77 -5.08 8.50
CA VAL A 104 2.35 -5.13 8.10
C VAL A 104 2.22 -5.17 6.58
N SER A 105 2.91 -4.30 5.84
CA SER A 105 2.87 -4.27 4.37
C SER A 105 3.28 -5.59 3.74
N HIS A 106 4.35 -6.23 4.23
CA HIS A 106 4.74 -7.57 3.77
C HIS A 106 3.65 -8.60 4.03
N TYR A 107 3.10 -8.60 5.24
CA TYR A 107 2.05 -9.54 5.60
C TYR A 107 0.81 -9.39 4.71
N LEU A 108 0.38 -8.16 4.42
CA LEU A 108 -0.77 -7.86 3.57
C LEU A 108 -0.60 -8.31 2.10
N ARG A 109 0.60 -8.72 1.69
CA ARG A 109 0.88 -9.28 0.35
C ARG A 109 0.99 -10.80 0.35
N THR A 110 0.81 -11.45 1.51
CA THR A 110 0.89 -12.92 1.59
C THR A 110 -0.40 -13.58 1.11
N LYS A 111 -0.26 -14.75 0.49
CA LYS A 111 -1.41 -15.59 0.13
C LYS A 111 -2.22 -16.01 1.37
N TYR A 112 -1.58 -16.11 2.53
CA TYR A 112 -2.23 -16.45 3.80
C TYR A 112 -3.21 -15.36 4.23
N TYR A 113 -2.79 -14.09 4.19
CA TYR A 113 -3.67 -12.96 4.47
C TYR A 113 -4.81 -12.86 3.44
N HIS A 114 -4.47 -12.95 2.14
CA HIS A 114 -5.47 -12.85 1.08
C HIS A 114 -6.59 -13.89 1.22
N LYS A 115 -6.26 -15.15 1.54
CA LYS A 115 -7.26 -16.21 1.81
C LYS A 115 -8.22 -15.87 2.95
N GLN A 116 -7.82 -15.06 3.91
CA GLN A 116 -8.67 -14.66 5.03
C GLN A 116 -9.69 -13.58 4.61
N ILE A 117 -9.27 -12.62 3.77
CA ILE A 117 -10.10 -11.46 3.42
C ILE A 117 -10.98 -11.69 2.20
N VAL A 118 -10.57 -12.56 1.27
CA VAL A 118 -11.24 -12.76 -0.03
C VAL A 118 -12.73 -13.11 0.11
N LYS A 119 -13.10 -13.85 1.15
CA LYS A 119 -14.50 -14.19 1.47
C LYS A 119 -15.36 -13.02 1.93
N HIS A 120 -14.74 -11.88 2.25
CA HIS A 120 -15.39 -10.65 2.67
C HIS A 120 -15.39 -9.58 1.56
N VAL A 121 -14.83 -9.89 0.40
CA VAL A 121 -14.84 -9.02 -0.77
C VAL A 121 -16.20 -9.14 -1.45
N SER A 122 -16.89 -8.01 -1.60
CA SER A 122 -18.08 -7.92 -2.44
C SER A 122 -17.67 -7.81 -3.89
N GLU A 123 -18.21 -8.70 -4.74
CA GLU A 123 -17.94 -8.73 -6.16
C GLU A 123 -19.05 -8.00 -6.93
N GLY A 124 -18.68 -7.24 -7.94
CA GLY A 124 -19.55 -6.47 -8.81
C GLY A 124 -18.73 -5.84 -9.92
N LYS A 125 -19.22 -4.76 -10.51
CA LYS A 125 -18.42 -3.97 -11.47
C LYS A 125 -17.12 -3.45 -10.84
N ILE A 126 -17.16 -3.17 -9.55
CA ILE A 126 -16.00 -2.83 -8.71
C ILE A 126 -16.02 -3.79 -7.52
N CYS A 127 -14.92 -4.47 -7.29
CA CYS A 127 -14.69 -5.27 -6.09
C CYS A 127 -14.41 -4.35 -4.91
N SER A 128 -14.95 -4.68 -3.72
CA SER A 128 -14.70 -3.86 -2.53
C SER A 128 -14.75 -4.66 -1.24
N ILE A 129 -14.05 -4.16 -0.21
CA ILE A 129 -14.06 -4.72 1.14
C ILE A 129 -14.33 -3.62 2.17
N SER A 130 -15.07 -3.96 3.21
CA SER A 130 -15.33 -3.06 4.33
C SER A 130 -14.20 -3.09 5.37
N ALA A 131 -14.14 -2.07 6.24
CA ALA A 131 -13.23 -2.08 7.40
C ALA A 131 -13.42 -3.32 8.29
N LYS A 132 -14.69 -3.78 8.46
CA LYS A 132 -15.01 -5.01 9.19
C LYS A 132 -14.41 -6.23 8.49
N GLY A 133 -14.48 -6.30 7.16
CA GLY A 133 -13.92 -7.40 6.38
C GLY A 133 -12.40 -7.50 6.54
N LEU A 134 -11.69 -6.37 6.45
CA LEU A 134 -10.24 -6.30 6.72
C LEU A 134 -9.92 -6.60 8.19
N GLY A 135 -10.72 -6.09 9.11
CA GLY A 135 -10.55 -6.24 10.55
C GLY A 135 -10.63 -7.69 11.04
N ASN A 136 -11.36 -8.55 10.32
CA ASN A 136 -11.47 -9.98 10.64
C ASN A 136 -10.19 -10.77 10.35
N ALA A 137 -9.24 -10.23 9.60
CA ALA A 137 -7.97 -10.90 9.34
C ALA A 137 -7.13 -10.98 10.61
N ILE A 138 -6.45 -12.10 10.78
CA ILE A 138 -5.52 -12.39 11.87
C ILE A 138 -4.11 -12.18 11.35
N ILE A 139 -3.33 -11.32 12.02
CA ILE A 139 -1.91 -11.11 11.76
C ILE A 139 -1.10 -11.60 12.97
N PRO A 140 0.01 -12.34 12.77
CA PRO A 140 0.94 -12.67 13.85
C PRO A 140 1.57 -11.41 14.42
N ILE A 141 1.77 -11.38 15.75
CA ILE A 141 2.34 -10.23 16.46
C ILE A 141 3.57 -10.67 17.25
N PRO A 142 4.71 -10.92 16.59
CA PRO A 142 5.96 -11.15 17.32
C PRO A 142 6.43 -9.86 18.03
N PRO A 143 7.42 -9.95 18.95
CA PRO A 143 8.04 -8.77 19.54
C PRO A 143 8.46 -7.75 18.45
N TYR A 144 8.43 -6.45 18.80
CA TYR A 144 8.66 -5.37 17.82
C TYR A 144 10.00 -5.50 17.08
N GLU A 145 11.07 -5.86 17.80
CA GLU A 145 12.40 -6.08 17.22
C GLU A 145 12.38 -7.22 16.17
N GLU A 146 11.57 -8.24 16.43
CA GLU A 146 11.41 -9.35 15.48
C GLU A 146 10.63 -8.93 14.23
N GLN A 147 9.61 -8.07 14.38
CA GLN A 147 8.90 -7.48 13.23
C GLN A 147 9.87 -6.67 12.36
N VAL A 148 10.72 -5.84 12.98
CA VAL A 148 11.77 -5.06 12.28
C VAL A 148 12.75 -5.99 11.57
N ARG A 149 13.23 -7.05 12.26
CA ARG A 149 14.16 -8.03 11.70
C ARG A 149 13.60 -8.72 10.47
N ILE A 150 12.35 -9.23 10.56
CA ILE A 150 11.65 -9.90 9.46
C ILE A 150 11.50 -8.96 8.28
N ALA A 151 10.97 -7.75 8.49
CA ALA A 151 10.75 -6.79 7.42
C ALA A 151 12.05 -6.37 6.74
N THR A 152 13.12 -6.15 7.53
CA THR A 152 14.44 -5.79 6.98
C THR A 152 15.02 -6.88 6.08
N GLN A 153 14.87 -8.16 6.48
CA GLN A 153 15.31 -9.28 5.65
C GLN A 153 14.50 -9.39 4.36
N LEU A 154 13.17 -9.28 4.45
CA LEU A 154 12.29 -9.33 3.30
C LEU A 154 12.54 -8.16 2.32
N ASN A 155 12.79 -6.95 2.84
CA ASN A 155 13.16 -5.81 2.00
C ASN A 155 14.46 -6.04 1.22
N LYS A 156 15.46 -6.72 1.81
CA LYS A 156 16.70 -7.09 1.11
C LYS A 156 16.42 -8.07 -0.02
N PHE A 157 15.56 -9.08 0.21
CA PHE A 157 15.17 -10.02 -0.84
C PHE A 157 14.40 -9.33 -1.97
N ASP A 158 13.48 -8.43 -1.64
CA ASP A 158 12.72 -7.68 -2.63
C ASP A 158 13.63 -6.83 -3.52
N ALA A 159 14.62 -6.15 -2.93
CA ALA A 159 15.63 -5.39 -3.66
C ALA A 159 16.46 -6.29 -4.59
N LEU A 160 16.95 -7.44 -4.10
CA LEU A 160 17.73 -8.38 -4.90
C LEU A 160 16.94 -8.94 -6.09
N VAL A 161 15.67 -9.28 -5.87
CA VAL A 161 14.78 -9.76 -6.95
C VAL A 161 14.54 -8.67 -7.98
N SER A 162 14.32 -7.43 -7.53
CA SER A 162 14.12 -6.28 -8.42
C SER A 162 15.34 -5.99 -9.27
N ASP A 163 16.54 -6.03 -8.69
CA ASP A 163 17.81 -5.84 -9.40
C ASP A 163 18.03 -6.93 -10.45
N LEU A 164 17.75 -8.19 -10.11
CA LEU A 164 17.85 -9.33 -11.06
C LEU A 164 16.86 -9.18 -12.22
N VAL A 165 15.61 -8.80 -11.94
CA VAL A 165 14.58 -8.62 -12.99
C VAL A 165 14.90 -7.45 -13.91
N GLN A 166 15.54 -6.40 -13.42
CA GLN A 166 15.93 -5.24 -14.25
C GLN A 166 17.28 -5.46 -14.95
N GLY A 167 18.23 -6.15 -14.35
CA GLY A 167 19.57 -6.38 -14.89
C GLY A 167 19.60 -7.42 -16.00
N LEU A 168 18.95 -8.56 -15.83
CA LEU A 168 18.94 -9.65 -16.82
C LEU A 168 18.50 -9.24 -18.24
N PRO A 169 17.42 -8.48 -18.45
CA PRO A 169 17.05 -8.04 -19.80
C PRO A 169 18.10 -7.13 -20.45
N ALA A 170 18.77 -6.28 -19.66
CA ALA A 170 19.82 -5.39 -20.16
C ALA A 170 21.07 -6.18 -20.60
N GLU A 171 21.47 -7.20 -19.84
CA GLU A 171 22.59 -8.09 -20.20
C GLU A 171 22.28 -8.92 -21.43
N ILE A 172 21.06 -9.48 -21.54
CA ILE A 172 20.62 -10.24 -22.72
C ILE A 172 20.66 -9.36 -23.96
N ALA A 173 20.15 -8.12 -23.88
CA ALA A 173 20.14 -7.18 -24.99
C ALA A 173 21.59 -6.77 -25.40
N ALA A 174 22.50 -6.58 -24.44
CA ALA A 174 23.89 -6.28 -24.70
C ALA A 174 24.63 -7.43 -25.41
N VAL A 175 24.37 -8.67 -25.02
CA VAL A 175 24.95 -9.87 -25.67
C VAL A 175 24.41 -10.03 -27.10
N GLN A 176 23.10 -9.80 -27.32
CA GLN A 176 22.50 -9.90 -28.66
C GLN A 176 23.00 -8.83 -29.66
N THR A 177 23.52 -7.70 -29.15
CA THR A 177 24.09 -6.63 -29.99
C THR A 177 25.57 -6.87 -30.35
N GLN A 178 26.24 -7.85 -29.71
CA GLN A 178 27.64 -8.19 -29.97
C GLN A 178 27.82 -9.33 -30.98
N TYR A 179 26.73 -9.92 -31.45
CA TYR A 179 26.71 -10.96 -32.50
C TYR A 179 25.85 -10.52 -33.67
#